data_23a041389241e93e4aed5d80206b7af9
#
_entry.id   23a041389241e93e4aed5d80206b7af9
#
_cell.length_a   1.000
_cell.length_b   1.000
_cell.length_c   1.000
_cell.angle_alpha   90.00
_cell.angle_beta   90.00
_cell.angle_gamma   90.00
#
_symmetry.space_group_name_H-M   'P 1'
#
loop_
_entity.id
_entity.type
_entity.pdbx_description
1 polymer ?
#
loop_
_entity_poly.entity_id
_entity_poly.type
_entity_poly.pdbx_seq_one_letter_code
_entity_poly.pdbx_strand_id
1 'polypeptide(L)'
;MFDDLEKYSLNGSFFFQVTDRLEEVCNAPPDQFGVFLVYALRKGRVELIYVGKSGYHITGTKGTLDTSLHDGLRENLIDGLHFDETKRKNCWPVQMLIEDIEALHIQWYVTCDGQYKDRPKTVKMKILKIYKNIYSNFPRWNSAADLC
;
A
#
# COMPACT_ATOMS: atom_id res chain seq x y z
N MET A 1 8.16 14.59 3.24
CA MET A 1 9.06 13.62 2.60
C MET A 1 8.58 13.19 1.21
N PHE A 2 7.29 12.90 1.05
CA PHE A 2 6.78 12.45 -0.23
C PHE A 2 5.84 13.51 -0.83
N ASP A 3 6.37 14.68 -1.06
CA ASP A 3 5.57 15.82 -1.51
C ASP A 3 4.90 15.61 -2.87
N ASP A 4 5.51 14.77 -3.71
CA ASP A 4 4.91 14.49 -5.01
C ASP A 4 3.56 13.77 -4.92
N LEU A 5 3.24 13.15 -3.79
CA LEU A 5 1.96 12.48 -3.62
C LEU A 5 0.81 13.46 -3.44
N GLU A 6 1.09 14.69 -3.04
CA GLU A 6 0.08 15.69 -2.80
C GLU A 6 -0.70 16.09 -4.07
N LYS A 7 -0.11 15.83 -5.23
CA LYS A 7 -0.79 16.13 -6.49
C LYS A 7 -1.98 15.23 -6.76
N TYR A 8 -2.01 14.04 -6.14
CA TYR A 8 -3.11 13.10 -6.36
C TYR A 8 -4.29 13.47 -5.46
N SER A 9 -5.33 14.04 -6.07
CA SER A 9 -6.47 14.53 -5.31
C SER A 9 -7.37 13.45 -4.75
N LEU A 10 -7.38 12.27 -5.38
CA LEU A 10 -8.17 11.17 -4.86
C LEU A 10 -7.28 10.33 -3.93
N ASN A 11 -7.44 10.57 -2.64
CA ASN A 11 -6.64 9.91 -1.63
C ASN A 11 -7.46 9.78 -0.34
N GLY A 12 -6.97 9.00 0.58
CA GLY A 12 -7.61 8.83 1.87
C GLY A 12 -6.73 8.07 2.83
N SER A 13 -7.26 7.79 4.00
CA SER A 13 -6.53 7.03 5.00
C SER A 13 -7.49 6.35 5.96
N PHE A 14 -6.99 5.36 6.67
CA PHE A 14 -7.72 4.67 7.72
C PHE A 14 -6.74 4.08 8.74
N PHE A 15 -7.27 3.75 9.92
CA PHE A 15 -6.48 3.08 10.95
C PHE A 15 -6.92 1.63 11.05
N PHE A 16 -5.97 0.76 11.39
CA PHE A 16 -6.22 -0.66 11.57
C PHE A 16 -5.58 -1.13 12.88
N GLN A 17 -6.40 -1.69 13.76
CA GLN A 17 -5.94 -2.29 15.02
C GLN A 17 -6.07 -3.81 14.92
N VAL A 18 -5.38 -4.53 15.78
CA VAL A 18 -5.39 -6.00 15.76
C VAL A 18 -6.81 -6.57 15.91
N THR A 19 -7.68 -5.87 16.65
CA THR A 19 -9.04 -6.31 16.88
C THR A 19 -9.99 -5.98 15.73
N ASP A 20 -9.54 -5.20 14.75
CA ASP A 20 -10.36 -4.83 13.61
C ASP A 20 -10.32 -5.89 12.51
N ARG A 21 -11.33 -5.86 11.66
CA ARG A 21 -11.30 -6.63 10.41
C ARG A 21 -10.87 -5.67 9.31
N LEU A 22 -9.80 -6.00 8.60
CA LEU A 22 -9.25 -5.12 7.58
C LEU A 22 -10.28 -4.78 6.50
N GLU A 23 -11.09 -5.75 6.11
CA GLU A 23 -12.14 -5.55 5.11
C GLU A 23 -13.23 -4.59 5.57
N GLU A 24 -13.38 -4.35 6.86
CA GLU A 24 -14.38 -3.43 7.38
C GLU A 24 -13.85 -2.01 7.53
N VAL A 25 -12.58 -1.84 7.91
CA VAL A 25 -12.00 -0.51 8.13
C VAL A 25 -11.36 0.08 6.88
N CYS A 26 -11.04 -0.74 5.89
CA CYS A 26 -10.42 -0.26 4.66
C CYS A 26 -11.39 0.58 3.85
N ASN A 27 -11.02 1.83 3.58
CA ASN A 27 -11.83 2.73 2.78
C ASN A 27 -11.22 3.02 1.40
N ALA A 28 -10.23 2.25 1.00
CA ALA A 28 -9.62 2.42 -0.32
C ALA A 28 -10.60 1.95 -1.41
N PRO A 29 -10.62 2.63 -2.56
CA PRO A 29 -11.57 2.29 -3.62
C PRO A 29 -11.20 0.98 -4.34
N PRO A 30 -12.20 0.19 -4.73
CA PRO A 30 -11.95 -1.12 -5.35
C PRO A 30 -11.51 -1.07 -6.80
N ASP A 31 -11.95 -0.07 -7.55
CA ASP A 31 -11.69 -0.03 -8.98
C ASP A 31 -10.65 1.02 -9.38
N GLN A 32 -9.83 1.43 -8.45
CA GLN A 32 -8.82 2.45 -8.69
C GLN A 32 -7.43 1.89 -8.42
N PHE A 33 -6.43 2.44 -9.10
CA PHE A 33 -5.07 1.96 -9.03
C PHE A 33 -4.15 3.02 -8.44
N GLY A 34 -3.23 2.59 -7.64
CA GLY A 34 -2.32 3.52 -6.99
C GLY A 34 -1.41 2.87 -5.98
N VAL A 35 -0.98 3.65 -5.01
CA VAL A 35 -0.04 3.22 -3.98
C VAL A 35 -0.64 3.43 -2.59
N PHE A 36 -0.09 2.74 -1.63
CA PHE A 36 -0.44 2.95 -0.23
C PHE A 36 0.79 2.89 0.65
N LEU A 37 0.78 3.70 1.70
CA LEU A 37 1.86 3.79 2.67
C LEU A 37 1.32 3.32 4.01
N VAL A 38 2.06 2.46 4.68
CA VAL A 38 1.66 1.91 5.97
C VAL A 38 2.60 2.43 7.05
N TYR A 39 2.04 3.15 8.00
CA TYR A 39 2.78 3.67 9.14
C TYR A 39 2.39 2.87 10.38
N ALA A 40 3.38 2.49 11.18
CA ALA A 40 3.15 1.81 12.45
C ALA A 40 3.15 2.81 13.59
N LEU A 41 2.14 2.71 14.44
CA LEU A 41 2.08 3.48 15.68
C LEU A 41 2.53 2.56 16.79
N ARG A 42 3.64 2.91 17.42
CA ARG A 42 4.25 2.05 18.42
C ARG A 42 5.00 2.90 19.42
N LYS A 43 4.66 2.75 20.68
CA LYS A 43 5.34 3.46 21.80
C LYS A 43 5.48 4.97 21.57
N GLY A 44 4.40 5.59 21.12
CA GLY A 44 4.40 7.03 20.88
C GLY A 44 5.14 7.48 19.63
N ARG A 45 5.58 6.54 18.80
CA ARG A 45 6.29 6.84 17.55
C ARG A 45 5.48 6.42 16.35
N VAL A 46 5.68 7.13 15.25
CA VAL A 46 5.07 6.80 13.95
C VAL A 46 6.22 6.51 12.98
N GLU A 47 6.19 5.34 12.40
CA GLU A 47 7.25 4.89 11.50
C GLU A 47 6.66 4.35 10.20
N LEU A 48 7.17 4.78 9.06
CA LEU A 48 6.78 4.19 7.77
C LEU A 48 7.41 2.80 7.67
N ILE A 49 6.59 1.77 7.59
CA ILE A 49 7.09 0.39 7.56
C ILE A 49 6.84 -0.33 6.25
N TYR A 50 5.96 0.16 5.40
CA TYR A 50 5.67 -0.51 4.14
C TYR A 50 5.14 0.46 3.09
N VAL A 51 5.58 0.27 1.85
CA VAL A 51 5.03 0.95 0.69
C VAL A 51 4.54 -0.13 -0.26
N GLY A 52 3.24 -0.14 -0.52
CA GLY A 52 2.61 -1.11 -1.40
C GLY A 52 1.96 -0.45 -2.60
N LYS A 53 1.49 -1.26 -3.52
CA LYS A 53 0.80 -0.79 -4.71
C LYS A 53 -0.31 -1.73 -5.10
N SER A 54 -1.25 -1.22 -5.88
CA SER A 54 -2.25 -2.04 -6.55
C SER A 54 -1.66 -2.60 -7.84
N GLY A 55 -2.44 -3.37 -8.56
CA GLY A 55 -2.18 -3.69 -9.95
C GLY A 55 -2.38 -2.47 -10.82
N TYR A 56 -2.32 -2.65 -12.13
CA TYR A 56 -2.51 -1.58 -13.07
C TYR A 56 -3.05 -2.13 -14.39
N HIS A 57 -4.07 -1.45 -14.94
CA HIS A 57 -4.63 -1.83 -16.22
C HIS A 57 -4.62 -0.65 -17.16
N ILE A 58 -4.30 -0.91 -18.41
CA ILE A 58 -4.45 0.06 -19.45
C ILE A 58 -5.76 -0.26 -20.16
N THR A 59 -6.76 0.60 -19.98
CA THR A 59 -8.07 0.37 -20.56
C THR A 59 -7.99 0.31 -22.07
N GLY A 60 -8.70 -0.62 -22.66
CA GLY A 60 -8.73 -0.73 -24.10
C GLY A 60 -7.58 -1.49 -24.74
N THR A 61 -6.62 -1.94 -23.95
CA THR A 61 -5.52 -2.72 -24.50
C THR A 61 -5.90 -4.18 -24.54
N LYS A 62 -5.76 -4.78 -25.72
CA LYS A 62 -6.05 -6.17 -25.88
C LYS A 62 -5.14 -6.99 -25.03
N GLY A 63 -5.65 -7.92 -24.28
CA GLY A 63 -4.85 -8.78 -23.44
C GLY A 63 -4.73 -8.36 -22.00
N THR A 64 -5.30 -7.23 -21.68
CA THR A 64 -5.29 -6.86 -20.28
C THR A 64 -6.46 -7.51 -19.62
N LEU A 65 -6.58 -8.77 -19.82
CA LEU A 65 -7.69 -9.35 -19.47
C LEU A 65 -7.86 -9.54 -18.11
N ASP A 66 -7.48 -10.19 -17.60
CA ASP A 66 -7.50 -10.71 -16.37
C ASP A 66 -7.43 -9.82 -15.35
N THR A 67 -7.74 -8.68 -15.65
CA THR A 67 -7.95 -7.84 -14.71
C THR A 67 -8.67 -8.42 -13.67
N SER A 68 -8.06 -8.99 -12.95
CA SER A 68 -8.68 -9.56 -11.88
C SER A 68 -9.27 -8.46 -11.07
N LEU A 69 -10.38 -8.66 -10.53
CA LEU A 69 -11.02 -7.83 -9.59
C LEU A 69 -10.11 -7.60 -8.39
N HIS A 70 -8.98 -8.28 -8.32
CA HIS A 70 -8.05 -8.19 -7.20
C HIS A 70 -6.92 -7.20 -7.44
N ASP A 71 -6.94 -6.46 -8.53
CA ASP A 71 -5.87 -5.54 -8.85
C ASP A 71 -6.08 -4.12 -8.32
N GLY A 72 -7.28 -3.78 -7.87
CA GLY A 72 -7.56 -2.47 -7.29
C GLY A 72 -6.92 -2.26 -5.93
N LEU A 73 -6.91 -1.02 -5.47
CA LEU A 73 -6.31 -0.68 -4.18
C LEU A 73 -6.92 -1.47 -3.03
N ARG A 74 -8.24 -1.51 -2.95
CA ARG A 74 -8.90 -2.20 -1.85
C ARG A 74 -8.56 -3.68 -1.81
N GLU A 75 -8.72 -4.37 -2.91
CA GLU A 75 -8.48 -5.81 -2.95
C GLU A 75 -7.02 -6.14 -2.70
N ASN A 76 -6.12 -5.32 -3.20
CA ASN A 76 -4.70 -5.53 -2.99
C ASN A 76 -4.32 -5.32 -1.53
N LEU A 77 -4.91 -4.30 -0.87
CA LEU A 77 -4.68 -4.07 0.55
C LEU A 77 -5.15 -5.24 1.39
N ILE A 78 -6.32 -5.77 1.10
CA ILE A 78 -6.95 -6.83 1.92
C ILE A 78 -6.40 -8.21 1.59
N ASP A 79 -6.40 -8.55 0.31
CA ASP A 79 -6.08 -9.90 -0.15
C ASP A 79 -4.69 -10.06 -0.75
N GLY A 80 -3.94 -8.98 -0.90
CA GLY A 80 -2.57 -9.07 -1.37
C GLY A 80 -1.74 -9.92 -0.40
N LEU A 81 -0.76 -10.64 -0.94
CA LEU A 81 0.07 -11.52 -0.13
C LEU A 81 1.22 -10.75 0.52
N HIS A 82 1.55 -11.11 1.73
CA HIS A 82 2.64 -10.51 2.45
C HIS A 82 3.34 -11.64 3.22
N PHE A 83 3.76 -11.43 4.42
CA PHE A 83 4.51 -12.41 5.20
C PHE A 83 4.08 -13.87 4.96
N ASP A 84 5.03 -14.71 4.57
CA ASP A 84 4.81 -16.15 4.29
C ASP A 84 3.71 -16.39 3.25
N GLU A 85 3.59 -15.49 2.29
CA GLU A 85 2.61 -15.59 1.21
C GLU A 85 1.18 -15.74 1.72
N THR A 86 0.86 -15.04 2.80
CA THR A 86 -0.46 -15.04 3.42
C THR A 86 -1.15 -13.70 3.14
N LYS A 87 -2.46 -13.73 2.99
CA LYS A 87 -3.22 -12.50 2.75
C LYS A 87 -3.04 -11.50 3.88
N ARG A 88 -2.92 -10.22 3.55
CA ARG A 88 -2.68 -9.17 4.54
C ARG A 88 -3.69 -9.16 5.66
N LYS A 89 -4.97 -9.38 5.36
CA LYS A 89 -6.01 -9.41 6.39
C LYS A 89 -5.74 -10.47 7.46
N ASN A 90 -4.97 -11.49 7.14
CA ASN A 90 -4.66 -12.58 8.06
C ASN A 90 -3.27 -12.43 8.69
N CYS A 91 -2.29 -11.97 7.94
CA CYS A 91 -0.91 -11.91 8.45
C CYS A 91 -0.56 -10.61 9.15
N TRP A 92 -1.18 -9.49 8.79
CA TRP A 92 -0.87 -8.23 9.44
C TRP A 92 -1.19 -8.21 10.94
N PRO A 93 -2.35 -8.71 11.39
CA PRO A 93 -2.60 -8.77 12.83
C PRO A 93 -1.55 -9.60 13.60
N VAL A 94 -1.12 -10.70 13.02
CA VAL A 94 -0.10 -11.56 13.64
C VAL A 94 1.23 -10.82 13.74
N GLN A 95 1.65 -10.17 12.65
CA GLN A 95 2.91 -9.45 12.62
C GLN A 95 2.88 -8.24 13.58
N MET A 96 1.74 -7.59 13.69
CA MET A 96 1.56 -6.48 14.63
C MET A 96 1.74 -6.96 16.08
N LEU A 97 1.21 -8.13 16.41
CA LEU A 97 1.39 -8.68 17.75
C LEU A 97 2.84 -9.03 18.01
N ILE A 98 3.52 -9.62 17.03
CA ILE A 98 4.94 -9.98 17.16
C ILE A 98 5.79 -8.73 17.42
N GLU A 99 5.50 -7.63 16.74
CA GLU A 99 6.27 -6.40 16.83
C GLU A 99 5.75 -5.40 17.87
N ASP A 100 4.66 -5.75 18.55
CA ASP A 100 4.06 -4.88 19.55
C ASP A 100 3.60 -3.54 18.93
N ILE A 101 3.00 -3.61 17.77
CA ILE A 101 2.46 -2.44 17.08
C ILE A 101 1.02 -2.21 17.56
N GLU A 102 0.74 -0.99 18.01
CA GLU A 102 -0.59 -0.65 18.53
C GLU A 102 -1.62 -0.48 17.44
N ALA A 103 -1.25 0.16 16.36
CA ALA A 103 -2.14 0.40 15.22
C ALA A 103 -1.32 0.68 13.97
N LEU A 104 -1.93 0.44 12.83
CA LEU A 104 -1.40 0.87 11.53
C LEU A 104 -2.22 2.05 11.04
N HIS A 105 -1.55 3.02 10.46
CA HIS A 105 -2.19 4.11 9.73
C HIS A 105 -1.86 3.93 8.26
N ILE A 106 -2.84 3.63 7.45
CA ILE A 106 -2.66 3.37 6.03
C ILE A 106 -3.15 4.58 5.25
N GLN A 107 -2.28 5.12 4.39
CA GLN A 107 -2.62 6.25 3.52
C GLN A 107 -2.57 5.75 2.07
N TRP A 108 -3.61 5.97 1.31
CA TRP A 108 -3.66 5.53 -0.09
C TRP A 108 -3.85 6.71 -1.03
N TYR A 109 -3.29 6.55 -2.25
CA TYR A 109 -3.32 7.58 -3.28
C TYR A 109 -3.63 6.91 -4.61
N VAL A 110 -4.64 7.43 -5.30
CA VAL A 110 -4.94 6.96 -6.66
C VAL A 110 -4.02 7.71 -7.61
N THR A 111 -3.15 7.00 -8.29
CA THR A 111 -2.15 7.59 -9.19
C THR A 111 -2.56 7.53 -10.64
N CYS A 112 -3.59 6.74 -10.95
CA CYS A 112 -4.14 6.61 -12.28
C CYS A 112 -5.59 7.05 -12.26
N ASP A 113 -5.85 8.28 -12.62
CA ASP A 113 -7.20 8.81 -12.70
C ASP A 113 -7.35 9.55 -14.04
N GLY A 114 -8.35 10.41 -14.18
CA GLY A 114 -8.56 11.17 -15.40
C GLY A 114 -7.50 12.23 -15.67
N GLN A 115 -6.77 12.65 -14.63
CA GLN A 115 -5.76 13.68 -14.73
C GLN A 115 -4.35 13.14 -14.79
N TYR A 116 -4.04 12.14 -13.99
CA TYR A 116 -2.72 11.54 -13.94
C TYR A 116 -2.78 10.08 -14.38
N LYS A 117 -1.77 9.62 -15.11
CA LYS A 117 -1.68 8.23 -15.55
C LYS A 117 -0.36 7.62 -15.08
N ASP A 118 -0.02 7.89 -13.85
CA ASP A 118 1.23 7.39 -13.30
C ASP A 118 1.05 5.95 -12.85
N ARG A 119 1.92 5.09 -13.32
CA ARG A 119 1.84 3.66 -12.96
C ARG A 119 2.16 3.47 -11.50
N PRO A 120 1.36 2.69 -10.79
CA PRO A 120 1.62 2.44 -9.35
C PRO A 120 3.03 1.95 -9.07
N LYS A 121 3.56 1.07 -9.92
CA LYS A 121 4.92 0.55 -9.75
C LYS A 121 5.95 1.68 -9.81
N THR A 122 5.81 2.60 -10.75
CA THR A 122 6.73 3.73 -10.90
C THR A 122 6.70 4.64 -9.69
N VAL A 123 5.50 4.92 -9.18
CA VAL A 123 5.33 5.77 -8.00
C VAL A 123 5.90 5.09 -6.77
N LYS A 124 5.62 3.80 -6.59
CA LYS A 124 6.18 3.01 -5.48
C LYS A 124 7.69 3.05 -5.49
N MET A 125 8.30 2.84 -6.66
CA MET A 125 9.75 2.83 -6.79
C MET A 125 10.38 4.18 -6.44
N LYS A 126 9.73 5.27 -6.81
CA LYS A 126 10.21 6.61 -6.45
C LYS A 126 10.18 6.81 -4.94
N ILE A 127 9.11 6.40 -4.28
CA ILE A 127 8.97 6.52 -2.84
C ILE A 127 10.05 5.70 -2.14
N LEU A 128 10.25 4.46 -2.56
CA LEU A 128 11.27 3.58 -1.98
C LEU A 128 12.67 4.14 -2.17
N LYS A 129 12.94 4.77 -3.32
CA LYS A 129 14.23 5.38 -3.57
C LYS A 129 14.49 6.57 -2.66
N ILE A 130 13.49 7.42 -2.46
CA ILE A 130 13.58 8.56 -1.55
C ILE A 130 13.84 8.06 -0.13
N TYR A 131 13.09 7.07 0.32
CA TYR A 131 13.26 6.51 1.66
C TYR A 131 14.66 5.93 1.86
N LYS A 132 15.14 5.15 0.89
CA LYS A 132 16.47 4.54 0.96
C LYS A 132 17.57 5.59 0.98
N ASN A 133 17.41 6.68 0.25
CA ASN A 133 18.40 7.76 0.24
C ASN A 133 18.49 8.45 1.61
N ILE A 134 17.40 8.51 2.36
CA ILE A 134 17.39 9.15 3.66
C ILE A 134 17.84 8.20 4.77
N TYR A 135 17.35 6.95 4.74
CA TYR A 135 17.55 6.02 5.85
C TYR A 135 18.53 4.87 5.56
N SER A 136 19.08 4.81 4.36
CA SER A 136 20.02 3.77 3.91
C SER A 136 19.44 2.35 3.81
N ASN A 137 18.18 2.17 4.10
CA ASN A 137 17.49 0.89 4.02
C ASN A 137 16.07 1.10 3.49
N PHE A 138 15.41 0.01 3.11
CA PHE A 138 14.00 0.05 2.76
C PHE A 138 13.14 0.03 4.03
N PRO A 139 11.88 0.44 3.96
CA PRO A 139 10.97 0.26 5.08
C PRO A 139 10.95 -1.20 5.53
N ARG A 140 10.79 -1.42 6.81
CA ARG A 140 11.03 -2.72 7.44
C ARG A 140 10.21 -3.88 6.87
N TRP A 141 9.01 -3.64 6.39
CA TRP A 141 8.14 -4.67 5.79
C TRP A 141 8.30 -4.80 4.27
N ASN A 142 9.11 -3.95 3.65
CA ASN A 142 9.48 -4.12 2.26
C ASN A 142 10.71 -5.02 2.14
N SER A 143 10.84 -5.69 1.02
CA SER A 143 11.98 -6.56 0.75
C SER A 143 12.54 -6.26 -0.63
N ALA A 144 13.65 -6.91 -0.99
CA ALA A 144 14.24 -6.77 -2.32
C ALA A 144 13.26 -7.17 -3.42
N ALA A 145 12.34 -8.09 -3.15
CA ALA A 145 11.34 -8.52 -4.12
C ALA A 145 10.38 -7.39 -4.49
N ASP A 146 10.22 -6.38 -3.63
CA ASP A 146 9.34 -5.26 -3.91
C ASP A 146 9.89 -4.35 -5.01
N LEU A 147 11.13 -4.55 -5.41
CA LEU A 147 11.75 -3.75 -6.46
C LEU A 147 11.53 -4.34 -7.86
N CYS A 148 10.92 -5.49 -7.94
CA CYS A 148 10.69 -6.16 -9.24
C CYS A 148 9.34 -5.87 -9.85
#